data_98615b85ed221a6cf7ebc710d6edb245
#
_entry.id   98615b85ed221a6cf7ebc710d6edb245
#
_cell.length_a   1.000
_cell.length_b   1.000
_cell.length_c   1.000
_cell.angle_alpha   90.00
_cell.angle_beta   90.00
_cell.angle_gamma   90.00
#
_symmetry.space_group_name_H-M   'P 1'
#
loop_
_entity.id
_entity.type
_entity.pdbx_description
1 polymer ?
#
loop_
_entity_poly.entity_id
_entity_poly.type
_entity_poly.pdbx_seq_one_letter_code
_entity_poly.pdbx_strand_id
1 'polypeptide(L)'
;MDINGFLMSKDTVIVEIKDNDLNIKNETLLPLFLKNFPNIAGWLKSRAIDTHRTNSRLLKKALRLTEAEEAELVLSVNAATITDTYWLKKTDDNLTYEDIRFKNNMFDKLALYGDPDSFNNEYSRTPELTNIGSYEKCWRIIDEKWWLYKQGNELEQFSELFICEFGKALEFSMAHYEKDGKYVRSLDFTDGASVNFELAESLTGSDEDYTRNFAEIKKLSPKAAKQYIEMIYLDTLCFNMDRHTKNYGLIRDVKNGEILGLAPNFDNNIALISRGYPKNIERQNDKLISLFIEFLENNEDARDCFLKLKHPEITEKLIIDCCDKVPVKADKDFICRFILNAQHQIMAELKQEQKMKIRIE
;
A
#
# COMPACT_ATOMS: atom_id res chain seq x y z
N MET A 1 -16.95 -0.19 23.59
CA MET A 1 -16.79 1.27 23.45
C MET A 1 -17.93 1.78 22.58
N ASP A 2 -18.71 2.74 23.09
CA ASP A 2 -19.80 3.35 22.31
C ASP A 2 -19.27 4.60 21.62
N ILE A 3 -19.39 4.63 20.28
CA ILE A 3 -18.90 5.70 19.43
C ILE A 3 -20.10 6.58 19.08
N ASN A 4 -20.00 7.87 19.41
CA ASN A 4 -21.00 8.89 19.10
C ASN A 4 -20.33 10.09 18.42
N GLY A 5 -20.92 10.63 17.37
CA GLY A 5 -20.39 11.76 16.63
C GLY A 5 -20.65 11.68 15.14
N PHE A 6 -19.71 12.19 14.34
CA PHE A 6 -19.83 12.26 12.90
C PHE A 6 -18.57 11.73 12.23
N LEU A 7 -18.75 10.85 11.25
CA LEU A 7 -17.69 10.58 10.28
C LEU A 7 -17.70 11.68 9.24
N MET A 8 -16.56 12.29 9.03
CA MET A 8 -16.34 13.42 8.14
C MET A 8 -15.47 13.03 6.95
N SER A 9 -15.65 13.69 5.80
CA SER A 9 -14.63 13.83 4.75
C SER A 9 -14.33 15.31 4.59
N LYS A 10 -13.13 15.73 4.93
CA LYS A 10 -12.84 17.15 5.21
C LYS A 10 -13.93 17.72 6.14
N ASP A 11 -14.62 18.76 5.75
CA ASP A 11 -15.68 19.40 6.55
C ASP A 11 -17.10 18.93 6.19
N THR A 12 -17.21 17.90 5.33
CA THR A 12 -18.51 17.32 4.95
C THR A 12 -18.87 16.15 5.87
N VAL A 13 -20.06 16.19 6.45
CA VAL A 13 -20.62 15.06 7.23
C VAL A 13 -20.99 13.93 6.27
N ILE A 14 -20.41 12.74 6.48
CA ILE A 14 -20.70 11.52 5.71
C ILE A 14 -21.69 10.63 6.45
N VAL A 15 -21.44 10.42 7.74
CA VAL A 15 -22.25 9.54 8.61
C VAL A 15 -22.44 10.23 9.95
N GLU A 16 -23.65 10.20 10.47
CA GLU A 16 -23.94 10.45 11.88
C GLU A 16 -23.90 9.12 12.62
N ILE A 17 -23.15 9.04 13.71
CA ILE A 17 -22.94 7.83 14.48
C ILE A 17 -23.59 7.99 15.84
N LYS A 18 -24.45 7.06 16.22
CA LYS A 18 -25.09 7.02 17.53
C LYS A 18 -25.05 5.59 18.06
N ASP A 19 -24.37 5.39 19.18
CA ASP A 19 -24.21 4.09 19.86
C ASP A 19 -23.71 2.99 18.89
N ASN A 20 -22.73 3.36 18.02
CA ASN A 20 -22.17 2.60 16.92
C ASN A 20 -23.08 2.39 15.69
N ASP A 21 -24.34 2.80 15.73
CA ASP A 21 -25.25 2.75 14.58
C ASP A 21 -24.90 3.85 13.57
N LEU A 22 -24.92 3.50 12.29
CA LEU A 22 -24.53 4.36 11.18
C LEU A 22 -25.74 4.94 10.46
N ASN A 23 -25.95 6.25 10.56
CA ASN A 23 -26.95 6.99 9.79
C ASN A 23 -26.22 7.71 8.64
N ILE A 24 -26.20 7.10 7.46
CA ILE A 24 -25.45 7.58 6.29
C ILE A 24 -26.14 8.85 5.73
N LYS A 25 -25.37 9.93 5.61
CA LYS A 25 -25.79 11.21 5.05
C LYS A 25 -25.27 11.44 3.62
N ASN A 26 -24.12 10.83 3.30
CA ASN A 26 -23.52 10.95 1.96
C ASN A 26 -22.91 9.61 1.53
N GLU A 27 -23.68 8.85 0.74
CA GLU A 27 -23.31 7.53 0.23
C GLU A 27 -22.11 7.58 -0.72
N THR A 28 -21.98 8.65 -1.51
CA THR A 28 -20.91 8.74 -2.51
C THR A 28 -19.54 8.88 -1.86
N LEU A 29 -19.45 9.60 -0.74
CA LEU A 29 -18.20 9.82 0.00
C LEU A 29 -17.95 8.77 1.09
N LEU A 30 -18.89 7.85 1.34
CA LEU A 30 -18.72 6.81 2.36
C LEU A 30 -17.45 6.00 2.06
N PRO A 31 -16.54 5.78 3.04
CA PRO A 31 -15.37 4.93 2.88
C PRO A 31 -15.74 3.55 2.35
N LEU A 32 -14.94 2.98 1.44
CA LEU A 32 -15.18 1.66 0.86
C LEU A 32 -15.30 0.57 1.95
N PHE A 33 -14.49 0.70 3.01
CA PHE A 33 -14.61 -0.21 4.15
C PHE A 33 -16.03 -0.23 4.71
N LEU A 34 -16.62 0.92 4.98
CA LEU A 34 -17.97 1.00 5.57
C LEU A 34 -19.10 0.64 4.57
N LYS A 35 -18.85 0.77 3.25
CA LYS A 35 -19.76 0.26 2.22
C LYS A 35 -19.86 -1.27 2.24
N ASN A 36 -18.72 -1.94 2.40
CA ASN A 36 -18.63 -3.39 2.33
C ASN A 36 -18.75 -4.06 3.72
N PHE A 37 -18.29 -3.39 4.76
CA PHE A 37 -18.28 -3.84 6.15
C PHE A 37 -18.81 -2.72 7.06
N PRO A 38 -20.13 -2.56 7.23
CA PRO A 38 -20.75 -1.45 7.96
C PRO A 38 -20.52 -1.56 9.49
N ASN A 39 -19.27 -1.49 9.92
CA ASN A 39 -18.81 -1.59 11.30
C ASN A 39 -17.78 -0.52 11.61
N ILE A 40 -18.17 0.53 12.34
CA ILE A 40 -17.31 1.65 12.68
C ILE A 40 -16.11 1.25 13.56
N ALA A 41 -16.28 0.33 14.48
CA ALA A 41 -15.19 -0.16 15.32
C ALA A 41 -14.16 -0.95 14.48
N GLY A 42 -14.61 -1.74 13.51
CA GLY A 42 -13.76 -2.42 12.54
C GLY A 42 -12.99 -1.44 11.66
N TRP A 43 -13.66 -0.39 11.18
CA TRP A 43 -13.02 0.67 10.39
C TRP A 43 -11.92 1.41 11.19
N LEU A 44 -12.15 1.71 12.46
CA LEU A 44 -11.13 2.31 13.32
C LEU A 44 -9.93 1.37 13.51
N LYS A 45 -10.18 0.10 13.78
CA LYS A 45 -9.11 -0.90 13.94
C LYS A 45 -8.25 -1.04 12.67
N SER A 46 -8.87 -1.00 11.48
CA SER A 46 -8.13 -1.08 10.20
C SER A 46 -7.18 0.11 9.97
N ARG A 47 -7.31 1.18 10.76
CA ARG A 47 -6.48 2.40 10.68
C ARG A 47 -5.39 2.47 11.75
N ALA A 48 -5.34 1.52 12.68
CA ALA A 48 -4.43 1.57 13.81
C ALA A 48 -3.00 1.18 13.42
N ILE A 49 -2.04 1.76 14.14
CA ILE A 49 -0.64 1.35 14.08
C ILE A 49 -0.51 -0.15 14.33
N ASP A 50 0.34 -0.83 13.55
CA ASP A 50 0.64 -2.24 13.76
C ASP A 50 1.35 -2.46 15.10
N THR A 51 0.79 -3.33 15.93
CA THR A 51 1.35 -3.67 17.25
C THR A 51 2.64 -4.48 17.18
N HIS A 52 2.96 -5.09 16.01
CA HIS A 52 4.20 -5.82 15.79
C HIS A 52 5.41 -4.90 15.59
N ARG A 53 5.21 -3.61 15.33
CA ARG A 53 6.32 -2.64 15.28
C ARG A 53 6.97 -2.51 16.66
N THR A 54 8.28 -2.69 16.73
CA THR A 54 9.04 -2.62 17.99
C THR A 54 8.82 -1.30 18.72
N ASN A 55 8.94 -0.17 17.99
CA ASN A 55 8.81 1.17 18.56
C ASN A 55 7.35 1.59 18.83
N SER A 56 6.35 0.81 18.41
CA SER A 56 4.94 1.10 18.72
C SER A 56 4.68 1.19 20.23
N ARG A 57 5.31 0.31 21.00
CA ARG A 57 5.23 0.32 22.48
C ARG A 57 5.81 1.60 23.08
N LEU A 58 6.96 2.05 22.55
CA LEU A 58 7.61 3.28 23.02
C LEU A 58 6.75 4.50 22.70
N LEU A 59 6.18 4.53 21.49
CA LEU A 59 5.27 5.60 21.07
C LEU A 59 4.02 5.66 21.97
N LYS A 60 3.37 4.52 22.22
CA LYS A 60 2.21 4.44 23.14
C LYS A 60 2.58 4.91 24.55
N LYS A 61 3.77 4.54 25.05
CA LYS A 61 4.27 4.96 26.36
C LYS A 61 4.53 6.46 26.41
N ALA A 62 5.17 7.03 25.39
CA ALA A 62 5.41 8.47 25.30
C ALA A 62 4.11 9.29 25.29
N LEU A 63 3.08 8.77 24.63
CA LEU A 63 1.75 9.38 24.53
C LEU A 63 0.81 9.02 25.70
N ARG A 64 1.27 8.22 26.68
CA ARG A 64 0.47 7.73 27.83
C ARG A 64 -0.77 6.92 27.41
N LEU A 65 -0.65 6.14 26.32
CA LEU A 65 -1.70 5.32 25.72
C LEU A 65 -1.38 3.81 25.79
N THR A 66 -0.63 3.38 26.80
CA THR A 66 -0.16 1.98 26.94
C THR A 66 -1.30 0.97 27.08
N GLU A 67 -2.35 1.34 27.78
CA GLU A 67 -3.52 0.48 28.05
C GLU A 67 -4.65 0.68 27.01
N ALA A 68 -4.47 1.62 26.05
CA ALA A 68 -5.49 1.92 25.07
C ALA A 68 -5.65 0.82 24.05
N GLU A 69 -6.89 0.44 23.75
CA GLU A 69 -7.21 -0.43 22.63
C GLU A 69 -6.94 0.26 21.28
N GLU A 70 -6.84 -0.53 20.18
CA GLU A 70 -6.55 -0.01 18.84
C GLU A 70 -7.50 1.10 18.40
N ALA A 71 -8.80 0.94 18.65
CA ALA A 71 -9.79 1.95 18.33
C ALA A 71 -9.59 3.25 19.13
N GLU A 72 -9.22 3.16 20.42
CA GLU A 72 -8.95 4.32 21.27
C GLU A 72 -7.69 5.07 20.82
N LEU A 73 -6.66 4.34 20.39
CA LEU A 73 -5.45 4.94 19.81
C LEU A 73 -5.78 5.81 18.60
N VAL A 74 -6.58 5.27 17.69
CA VAL A 74 -7.01 5.97 16.48
C VAL A 74 -7.90 7.17 16.82
N LEU A 75 -8.81 7.04 17.79
CA LEU A 75 -9.65 8.13 18.25
C LEU A 75 -8.88 9.26 18.96
N SER A 76 -7.73 8.98 19.56
CA SER A 76 -6.87 10.01 20.17
C SER A 76 -6.35 11.03 19.14
N VAL A 77 -6.33 10.65 17.86
CA VAL A 77 -6.01 11.54 16.73
C VAL A 77 -7.22 11.78 15.81
N ASN A 78 -8.44 11.66 16.31
CA ASN A 78 -9.69 11.83 15.55
C ASN A 78 -9.79 10.90 14.32
N ALA A 79 -9.15 9.75 14.35
CA ALA A 79 -9.00 8.82 13.23
C ALA A 79 -8.33 9.42 11.97
N ALA A 80 -7.69 10.58 12.06
CA ALA A 80 -7.05 11.23 10.94
C ALA A 80 -5.82 10.45 10.46
N THR A 81 -5.62 10.44 9.13
CA THR A 81 -4.40 9.94 8.47
C THR A 81 -3.77 11.04 7.61
N ILE A 82 -2.61 10.76 7.02
CA ILE A 82 -1.99 11.64 6.01
C ILE A 82 -2.59 11.36 4.62
N THR A 83 -3.02 10.14 4.37
CA THR A 83 -3.32 9.62 3.03
C THR A 83 -4.81 9.66 2.65
N ASP A 84 -5.67 10.16 3.54
CA ASP A 84 -7.09 10.37 3.25
C ASP A 84 -7.68 11.54 4.05
N THR A 85 -8.92 11.91 3.73
CA THR A 85 -9.63 13.04 4.34
C THR A 85 -10.63 12.63 5.42
N TYR A 86 -10.69 11.34 5.77
CA TYR A 86 -11.66 10.82 6.72
C TYR A 86 -11.22 11.05 8.17
N TRP A 87 -12.15 11.48 9.01
CA TRP A 87 -11.91 11.66 10.43
C TRP A 87 -13.20 11.63 11.25
N LEU A 88 -13.07 11.42 12.55
CA LEU A 88 -14.20 11.42 13.48
C LEU A 88 -14.27 12.72 14.27
N LYS A 89 -15.42 13.39 14.18
CA LYS A 89 -15.79 14.57 14.92
C LYS A 89 -16.75 14.19 16.06
N LYS A 90 -16.44 14.54 17.31
CA LYS A 90 -17.39 14.36 18.42
C LYS A 90 -18.56 15.31 18.29
N THR A 91 -19.69 14.95 18.91
CA THR A 91 -20.95 15.72 18.80
C THR A 91 -20.79 17.18 19.23
N ASP A 92 -19.99 17.43 20.29
CA ASP A 92 -19.81 18.75 20.89
C ASP A 92 -18.56 19.50 20.39
N ASP A 93 -17.80 18.92 19.44
CA ASP A 93 -16.60 19.55 18.89
C ASP A 93 -16.96 20.57 17.80
N ASN A 94 -16.28 21.71 17.81
CA ASN A 94 -16.32 22.70 16.73
C ASN A 94 -15.14 22.60 15.75
N LEU A 95 -14.42 21.49 15.77
CA LEU A 95 -13.23 21.27 14.96
C LEU A 95 -13.58 21.22 13.47
N THR A 96 -12.65 21.74 12.66
CA THR A 96 -12.64 21.64 11.20
C THR A 96 -11.56 20.65 10.74
N TYR A 97 -11.56 20.26 9.48
CA TYR A 97 -10.50 19.41 8.92
C TYR A 97 -9.12 20.06 9.07
N GLU A 98 -9.03 21.38 8.91
CA GLU A 98 -7.78 22.12 9.06
C GLU A 98 -7.21 22.04 10.49
N ASP A 99 -8.06 21.91 11.51
CA ASP A 99 -7.63 21.74 12.90
C ASP A 99 -7.11 20.34 13.20
N ILE A 100 -7.58 19.32 12.47
CA ILE A 100 -7.27 17.91 12.77
C ILE A 100 -6.21 17.30 11.85
N ARG A 101 -6.06 17.77 10.60
CA ARG A 101 -5.07 17.23 9.68
C ARG A 101 -3.65 17.39 10.23
N PHE A 102 -2.78 16.45 9.92
CA PHE A 102 -1.39 16.53 10.37
C PHE A 102 -0.62 17.60 9.57
N LYS A 103 0.12 18.45 10.31
CA LYS A 103 0.96 19.52 9.77
C LYS A 103 2.42 19.37 10.19
N ASN A 104 2.70 18.50 11.14
CA ASN A 104 4.01 18.14 11.62
C ASN A 104 4.00 16.73 12.22
N ASN A 105 5.18 16.21 12.54
CA ASN A 105 5.34 14.98 13.31
C ASN A 105 6.48 15.14 14.30
N MET A 106 6.14 15.32 15.58
CA MET A 106 7.12 15.48 16.66
C MET A 106 7.67 14.14 17.18
N PHE A 107 7.06 13.02 16.77
CA PHE A 107 7.44 11.68 17.22
C PHE A 107 8.09 10.83 16.12
N ASP A 108 8.52 11.46 15.03
CA ASP A 108 9.17 10.79 13.90
C ASP A 108 10.42 10.01 14.32
N LYS A 109 11.27 10.61 15.15
CA LYS A 109 12.50 9.98 15.65
C LYS A 109 12.21 8.81 16.58
N LEU A 110 11.21 8.96 17.48
CA LEU A 110 10.79 7.86 18.36
C LEU A 110 10.23 6.70 17.55
N ALA A 111 9.38 6.98 16.57
CA ALA A 111 8.73 5.97 15.75
C ALA A 111 9.74 5.20 14.86
N LEU A 112 10.79 5.90 14.36
CA LEU A 112 11.75 5.29 13.43
C LEU A 112 12.90 4.55 14.13
N TYR A 113 13.43 5.08 15.23
CA TYR A 113 14.61 4.49 15.89
C TYR A 113 14.61 4.57 17.42
N GLY A 114 13.46 4.85 18.00
CA GLY A 114 13.28 4.77 19.46
C GLY A 114 14.02 5.84 20.26
N ASP A 115 14.19 7.06 19.72
CA ASP A 115 14.92 8.15 20.38
C ASP A 115 14.23 8.56 21.69
N PRO A 116 14.90 8.39 22.85
CA PRO A 116 14.33 8.69 24.15
C PRO A 116 14.06 10.18 24.38
N ASP A 117 14.74 11.08 23.66
CA ASP A 117 14.51 12.53 23.79
C ASP A 117 13.10 12.94 23.39
N SER A 118 12.43 12.12 22.56
CA SER A 118 11.02 12.31 22.21
C SER A 118 10.06 12.20 23.41
N PHE A 119 10.47 11.56 24.53
CA PHE A 119 9.68 11.52 25.76
C PHE A 119 9.57 12.88 26.47
N ASN A 120 10.44 13.82 26.12
CA ASN A 120 10.42 15.17 26.66
C ASN A 120 9.42 16.10 25.93
N ASN A 121 8.84 15.64 24.81
CA ASN A 121 7.82 16.39 24.11
C ASN A 121 6.53 16.42 24.94
N GLU A 122 5.82 17.55 24.90
CA GLU A 122 4.48 17.62 25.44
C GLU A 122 3.55 16.68 24.69
N TYR A 123 2.49 16.23 25.37
CA TYR A 123 1.46 15.38 24.79
C TYR A 123 0.89 16.02 23.51
N SER A 124 1.14 15.42 22.37
CA SER A 124 0.69 15.92 21.08
C SER A 124 0.18 14.81 20.16
N ARG A 125 -0.60 15.20 19.17
CA ARG A 125 -1.11 14.29 18.13
C ARG A 125 0.01 13.93 17.15
N THR A 126 0.01 12.67 16.68
CA THR A 126 0.99 12.22 15.70
C THR A 126 0.34 11.31 14.65
N PRO A 127 0.73 11.41 13.37
CA PRO A 127 0.27 10.51 12.32
C PRO A 127 0.75 9.07 12.51
N GLU A 128 1.70 8.85 13.41
CA GLU A 128 2.25 7.51 13.64
C GLU A 128 1.25 6.55 14.26
N LEU A 129 0.24 7.03 14.98
CA LEU A 129 -0.82 6.19 15.55
C LEU A 129 -1.74 5.57 14.48
N THR A 130 -1.75 6.15 13.28
CA THR A 130 -2.49 5.67 12.12
C THR A 130 -1.59 5.25 10.95
N ASN A 131 -0.30 5.02 11.22
CA ASN A 131 0.68 4.58 10.23
C ASN A 131 0.78 3.05 10.27
N ILE A 132 0.11 2.38 9.32
CA ILE A 132 -0.02 0.92 9.25
C ILE A 132 1.27 0.26 8.73
N GLY A 133 1.50 -1.00 9.14
CA GLY A 133 2.59 -1.87 8.68
C GLY A 133 3.64 -2.17 9.75
N SER A 134 4.33 -3.29 9.61
CA SER A 134 5.18 -3.94 10.62
C SER A 134 6.61 -3.43 10.70
N TYR A 135 7.13 -2.78 9.65
CA TYR A 135 8.48 -2.22 9.65
C TYR A 135 8.55 -0.90 10.43
N GLU A 136 9.71 -0.61 11.03
CA GLU A 136 9.97 0.69 11.62
C GLU A 136 9.94 1.77 10.55
N LYS A 137 9.03 2.70 10.71
CA LYS A 137 8.77 3.77 9.74
C LYS A 137 8.20 5.00 10.41
N CYS A 138 8.36 6.13 9.76
CA CYS A 138 7.77 7.39 10.22
C CYS A 138 7.45 8.32 9.05
N TRP A 139 6.50 9.19 9.28
CA TRP A 139 6.21 10.31 8.40
C TRP A 139 7.06 11.52 8.75
N ARG A 140 7.64 12.17 7.73
CA ARG A 140 8.37 13.44 7.86
C ARG A 140 7.93 14.43 6.80
N ILE A 141 7.91 15.72 7.17
CA ILE A 141 7.72 16.79 6.19
C ILE A 141 9.10 17.32 5.78
N ILE A 142 9.34 17.35 4.47
CA ILE A 142 10.51 17.95 3.84
C ILE A 142 10.02 18.73 2.63
N ASP A 143 10.34 20.00 2.55
CA ASP A 143 9.93 20.91 1.48
C ASP A 143 8.40 20.87 1.25
N GLU A 144 7.65 20.98 2.34
CA GLU A 144 6.17 20.97 2.41
C GLU A 144 5.52 19.66 1.94
N LYS A 145 6.29 18.60 1.68
CA LYS A 145 5.80 17.29 1.25
C LYS A 145 5.99 16.25 2.35
N TRP A 146 5.03 15.36 2.47
CA TRP A 146 5.13 14.21 3.35
C TRP A 146 5.95 13.09 2.71
N TRP A 147 6.90 12.56 3.48
CA TRP A 147 7.74 11.42 3.13
C TRP A 147 7.62 10.33 4.17
N LEU A 148 7.35 9.12 3.75
CA LEU A 148 7.36 7.94 4.60
C LEU A 148 8.78 7.34 4.60
N TYR A 149 9.48 7.48 5.70
CA TYR A 149 10.79 6.86 5.94
C TYR A 149 10.63 5.45 6.44
N LYS A 150 11.37 4.51 5.89
CA LYS A 150 11.40 3.10 6.31
C LYS A 150 12.82 2.68 6.67
N GLN A 151 12.94 1.88 7.74
CA GLN A 151 14.13 1.06 7.97
C GLN A 151 14.07 -0.20 7.10
N GLY A 152 15.27 -0.73 6.80
CA GLY A 152 15.43 -1.99 6.10
C GLY A 152 16.93 -2.30 5.97
N ASN A 153 17.28 -3.58 5.81
CA ASN A 153 18.64 -3.95 5.43
C ASN A 153 18.93 -3.55 3.97
N GLU A 154 20.18 -3.65 3.55
CA GLU A 154 20.58 -3.22 2.20
C GLU A 154 19.85 -3.98 1.08
N LEU A 155 19.53 -5.27 1.27
CA LEU A 155 18.84 -6.07 0.27
C LEU A 155 17.36 -5.66 0.15
N GLU A 156 16.71 -5.36 1.27
CA GLU A 156 15.34 -4.82 1.29
C GLU A 156 15.27 -3.43 0.63
N GLN A 157 16.26 -2.58 0.93
CA GLN A 157 16.37 -1.27 0.30
C GLN A 157 16.61 -1.38 -1.21
N PHE A 158 17.48 -2.32 -1.62
CA PHE A 158 17.70 -2.58 -3.03
C PHE A 158 16.41 -3.02 -3.73
N SER A 159 15.70 -4.00 -3.16
CA SER A 159 14.45 -4.50 -3.75
C SER A 159 13.41 -3.40 -3.93
N GLU A 160 13.20 -2.57 -2.91
CA GLU A 160 12.27 -1.45 -2.97
C GLU A 160 12.63 -0.45 -4.09
N LEU A 161 13.88 -0.01 -4.12
CA LEU A 161 14.37 0.98 -5.10
C LEU A 161 14.44 0.41 -6.51
N PHE A 162 14.94 -0.82 -6.68
CA PHE A 162 15.05 -1.46 -7.98
C PHE A 162 13.68 -1.70 -8.61
N ILE A 163 12.73 -2.26 -7.87
CA ILE A 163 11.39 -2.55 -8.39
C ILE A 163 10.67 -1.26 -8.76
N CYS A 164 10.88 -0.19 -8.00
CA CYS A 164 10.38 1.14 -8.37
C CYS A 164 10.94 1.60 -9.73
N GLU A 165 12.26 1.53 -9.94
CA GLU A 165 12.88 1.94 -11.20
C GLU A 165 12.53 0.99 -12.37
N PHE A 166 12.44 -0.31 -12.11
CA PHE A 166 12.04 -1.30 -13.11
C PHE A 166 10.58 -1.12 -13.52
N GLY A 167 9.66 -0.95 -12.57
CA GLY A 167 8.25 -0.67 -12.87
C GLY A 167 8.06 0.63 -13.65
N LYS A 168 8.79 1.70 -13.30
CA LYS A 168 8.82 2.95 -14.10
C LYS A 168 9.35 2.72 -15.52
N ALA A 169 10.39 1.90 -15.67
CA ALA A 169 10.94 1.57 -16.99
C ALA A 169 9.96 0.75 -17.85
N LEU A 170 9.03 0.04 -17.21
CA LEU A 170 7.90 -0.64 -17.87
C LEU A 170 6.67 0.26 -18.07
N GLU A 171 6.76 1.54 -17.73
CA GLU A 171 5.66 2.52 -17.78
C GLU A 171 4.48 2.16 -16.84
N PHE A 172 4.73 1.39 -15.78
CA PHE A 172 3.74 1.10 -14.75
C PHE A 172 3.67 2.21 -13.70
N SER A 173 2.52 2.32 -13.04
CA SER A 173 2.32 3.31 -11.98
C SER A 173 3.04 2.89 -10.71
N MET A 174 4.13 3.60 -10.36
CA MET A 174 4.98 3.31 -9.21
C MET A 174 5.01 4.48 -8.24
N ALA A 175 4.99 4.20 -6.93
CA ALA A 175 5.28 5.20 -5.92
C ALA A 175 6.72 5.70 -6.08
N HIS A 176 6.96 6.95 -5.73
CA HIS A 176 8.28 7.53 -5.86
C HIS A 176 9.13 7.22 -4.62
N TYR A 177 10.27 6.54 -4.84
CA TYR A 177 11.20 6.15 -3.80
C TYR A 177 12.57 6.78 -3.99
N GLU A 178 13.23 7.09 -2.88
CA GLU A 178 14.60 7.59 -2.82
C GLU A 178 15.35 6.95 -1.65
N LYS A 179 16.68 6.86 -1.80
CA LYS A 179 17.57 6.56 -0.67
C LYS A 179 17.94 7.85 0.04
N ASP A 180 17.78 7.88 1.36
CA ASP A 180 18.21 8.98 2.22
C ASP A 180 19.04 8.45 3.40
N GLY A 181 20.35 8.60 3.30
CA GLY A 181 21.30 8.04 4.24
C GLY A 181 21.17 6.52 4.37
N LYS A 182 20.82 6.06 5.57
CA LYS A 182 20.57 4.62 5.87
C LYS A 182 19.13 4.17 5.64
N TYR A 183 18.24 5.07 5.23
CA TYR A 183 16.81 4.78 5.02
C TYR A 183 16.45 4.77 3.56
N VAL A 184 15.31 4.17 3.25
CA VAL A 184 14.54 4.43 2.04
C VAL A 184 13.34 5.28 2.42
N ARG A 185 13.00 6.26 1.59
CA ARG A 185 11.80 7.08 1.77
C ARG A 185 10.92 7.05 0.54
N SER A 186 9.62 7.06 0.74
CA SER A 186 8.63 7.21 -0.33
C SER A 186 7.87 8.51 -0.18
N LEU A 187 7.64 9.18 -1.31
CA LEU A 187 6.81 10.38 -1.35
C LEU A 187 5.35 9.98 -1.16
N ASP A 188 4.62 10.76 -0.36
CA ASP A 188 3.16 10.62 -0.27
C ASP A 188 2.52 10.85 -1.65
N PHE A 189 1.93 9.79 -2.21
CA PHE A 189 1.29 9.82 -3.52
C PHE A 189 -0.13 10.43 -3.48
N THR A 190 -0.63 10.75 -2.28
CA THR A 190 -1.92 11.42 -2.12
C THR A 190 -1.81 12.94 -2.07
N ASP A 191 -0.58 13.47 -2.03
CA ASP A 191 -0.29 14.90 -1.91
C ASP A 191 -1.04 15.55 -0.75
N GLY A 192 -0.83 15.00 0.47
CA GLY A 192 -1.46 15.48 1.70
C GLY A 192 -2.98 15.33 1.69
N ALA A 193 -3.49 14.19 1.24
CA ALA A 193 -4.90 13.90 1.08
C ALA A 193 -5.64 14.84 0.11
N SER A 194 -5.00 15.21 -1.00
CA SER A 194 -5.69 15.82 -2.15
C SER A 194 -6.62 14.81 -2.84
N VAL A 195 -6.30 13.54 -2.72
CA VAL A 195 -7.13 12.36 -3.03
C VAL A 195 -7.15 11.42 -1.84
N ASN A 196 -8.15 10.54 -1.74
CA ASN A 196 -8.21 9.52 -0.70
C ASN A 196 -7.54 8.24 -1.18
N PHE A 197 -6.66 7.67 -0.38
CA PHE A 197 -6.15 6.32 -0.55
C PHE A 197 -6.92 5.35 0.35
N GLU A 198 -7.50 4.31 -0.21
CA GLU A 198 -8.22 3.27 0.52
C GLU A 198 -7.64 1.89 0.19
N LEU A 199 -7.25 1.15 1.22
CA LEU A 199 -6.64 -0.17 1.10
C LEU A 199 -7.58 -1.18 0.41
N ALA A 200 -7.04 -2.12 -0.35
CA ALA A 200 -7.81 -3.20 -0.97
C ALA A 200 -8.52 -4.09 0.05
N GLU A 201 -8.00 -4.21 1.29
CA GLU A 201 -8.67 -4.84 2.42
C GLU A 201 -10.10 -4.31 2.62
N SER A 202 -10.38 -3.06 2.26
CA SER A 202 -11.71 -2.47 2.32
C SER A 202 -12.71 -3.07 1.32
N LEU A 203 -12.25 -3.82 0.30
CA LEU A 203 -13.09 -4.48 -0.69
C LEU A 203 -13.34 -5.95 -0.35
N THR A 204 -12.30 -6.70 -0.06
CA THR A 204 -12.32 -8.17 0.04
C THR A 204 -11.84 -8.69 1.40
N GLY A 205 -11.56 -7.79 2.34
CA GLY A 205 -10.93 -8.16 3.61
C GLY A 205 -9.51 -8.66 3.37
N SER A 206 -9.11 -9.69 4.12
CA SER A 206 -7.78 -10.31 3.99
C SER A 206 -7.71 -11.39 2.90
N ASP A 207 -8.66 -11.42 1.96
CA ASP A 207 -8.65 -12.40 0.88
C ASP A 207 -7.64 -12.01 -0.20
N GLU A 208 -6.66 -12.87 -0.44
CA GLU A 208 -5.56 -12.64 -1.39
C GLU A 208 -5.78 -13.34 -2.75
N ASP A 209 -6.96 -13.93 -2.99
CA ASP A 209 -7.30 -14.54 -4.27
C ASP A 209 -7.29 -13.50 -5.40
N TYR A 210 -6.44 -13.72 -6.41
CA TYR A 210 -6.26 -12.77 -7.51
C TYR A 210 -7.53 -12.58 -8.35
N THR A 211 -8.28 -13.65 -8.59
CA THR A 211 -9.51 -13.63 -9.40
C THR A 211 -10.59 -12.81 -8.72
N ARG A 212 -10.78 -13.03 -7.42
CA ARG A 212 -11.76 -12.30 -6.63
C ARG A 212 -11.40 -10.82 -6.50
N ASN A 213 -10.15 -10.53 -6.17
CA ASN A 213 -9.69 -9.14 -6.06
C ASN A 213 -9.81 -8.39 -7.39
N PHE A 214 -9.41 -9.01 -8.50
CA PHE A 214 -9.58 -8.45 -9.84
C PHE A 214 -11.05 -8.16 -10.17
N ALA A 215 -11.95 -9.09 -9.88
CA ALA A 215 -13.38 -8.94 -10.15
C ALA A 215 -13.98 -7.76 -9.37
N GLU A 216 -13.66 -7.61 -8.08
CA GLU A 216 -14.17 -6.51 -7.27
C GLU A 216 -13.58 -5.15 -7.72
N ILE A 217 -12.29 -5.09 -8.02
CA ILE A 217 -11.66 -3.87 -8.54
C ILE A 217 -12.26 -3.50 -9.91
N LYS A 218 -12.48 -4.48 -10.80
CA LYS A 218 -13.02 -4.26 -12.15
C LYS A 218 -14.44 -3.67 -12.11
N LYS A 219 -15.28 -4.10 -11.18
CA LYS A 219 -16.63 -3.53 -10.97
C LYS A 219 -16.58 -2.03 -10.69
N LEU A 220 -15.55 -1.58 -9.98
CA LEU A 220 -15.38 -0.18 -9.59
C LEU A 220 -14.68 0.65 -10.68
N SER A 221 -13.66 0.09 -11.33
CA SER A 221 -12.88 0.81 -12.35
C SER A 221 -12.11 -0.14 -13.27
N PRO A 222 -12.44 -0.20 -14.57
CA PRO A 222 -11.65 -0.95 -15.56
C PRO A 222 -10.18 -0.50 -15.61
N LYS A 223 -9.91 0.80 -15.38
CA LYS A 223 -8.55 1.34 -15.29
C LYS A 223 -7.78 0.74 -14.11
N ALA A 224 -8.41 0.71 -12.93
CA ALA A 224 -7.79 0.12 -11.75
C ALA A 224 -7.56 -1.40 -11.92
N ALA A 225 -8.46 -2.10 -12.60
CA ALA A 225 -8.28 -3.52 -12.91
C ALA A 225 -7.07 -3.77 -13.82
N LYS A 226 -6.85 -2.93 -14.83
CA LYS A 226 -5.64 -3.00 -15.66
C LYS A 226 -4.38 -2.78 -14.82
N GLN A 227 -4.38 -1.75 -13.96
CA GLN A 227 -3.24 -1.46 -13.08
C GLN A 227 -3.00 -2.58 -12.05
N TYR A 228 -4.06 -3.29 -11.62
CA TYR A 228 -3.93 -4.47 -10.77
C TYR A 228 -3.18 -5.60 -11.49
N ILE A 229 -3.46 -5.86 -12.77
CA ILE A 229 -2.73 -6.84 -13.57
C ILE A 229 -1.27 -6.43 -13.74
N GLU A 230 -0.99 -5.15 -14.02
CA GLU A 230 0.37 -4.61 -14.10
C GLU A 230 1.15 -4.86 -12.80
N MET A 231 0.50 -4.64 -11.66
CA MET A 231 1.08 -4.87 -10.33
C MET A 231 1.37 -6.36 -10.09
N ILE A 232 0.40 -7.25 -10.29
CA ILE A 232 0.59 -8.69 -10.06
C ILE A 232 1.62 -9.28 -11.04
N TYR A 233 1.66 -8.80 -12.29
CA TYR A 233 2.70 -9.19 -13.25
C TYR A 233 4.09 -8.77 -12.77
N LEU A 234 4.26 -7.52 -12.31
CA LEU A 234 5.52 -7.03 -11.76
C LEU A 234 5.94 -7.82 -10.51
N ASP A 235 4.99 -8.10 -9.61
CA ASP A 235 5.22 -8.93 -8.42
C ASP A 235 5.65 -10.35 -8.80
N THR A 236 5.07 -10.92 -9.88
CA THR A 236 5.46 -12.24 -10.39
C THR A 236 6.87 -12.22 -10.99
N LEU A 237 7.24 -11.21 -11.76
CA LEU A 237 8.59 -11.08 -12.32
C LEU A 237 9.65 -10.92 -11.21
N CYS A 238 9.32 -10.16 -10.16
CA CYS A 238 10.23 -9.81 -9.07
C CYS A 238 10.07 -10.69 -7.83
N PHE A 239 9.24 -11.72 -7.87
CA PHE A 239 8.96 -12.59 -6.73
C PHE A 239 8.60 -11.82 -5.45
N ASN A 240 7.66 -10.92 -5.54
CA ASN A 240 7.11 -10.25 -4.37
C ASN A 240 6.00 -11.11 -3.73
N MET A 241 6.36 -11.85 -2.68
CA MET A 241 5.42 -12.71 -1.96
C MET A 241 4.61 -11.99 -0.88
N ASP A 242 4.85 -10.71 -0.67
CA ASP A 242 4.23 -9.93 0.42
C ASP A 242 3.09 -9.03 -0.08
N ARG A 243 2.53 -9.31 -1.26
CA ARG A 243 1.42 -8.56 -1.84
C ARG A 243 0.08 -8.97 -1.23
N HIS A 244 -0.15 -8.61 0.01
CA HIS A 244 -1.44 -8.78 0.68
C HIS A 244 -2.32 -7.51 0.51
N THR A 245 -3.61 -7.60 0.87
CA THR A 245 -4.61 -6.54 0.64
C THR A 245 -4.35 -5.20 1.37
N LYS A 246 -3.36 -5.14 2.26
CA LYS A 246 -2.88 -3.90 2.90
C LYS A 246 -1.69 -3.27 2.17
N ASN A 247 -1.13 -3.91 1.13
CA ASN A 247 0.02 -3.42 0.36
C ASN A 247 -0.37 -2.90 -1.03
N TYR A 248 -1.65 -2.67 -1.27
CA TYR A 248 -2.19 -1.95 -2.42
C TYR A 248 -3.59 -1.41 -2.11
N GLY A 249 -4.14 -0.58 -2.97
CA GLY A 249 -5.46 -0.02 -2.77
C GLY A 249 -5.89 0.91 -3.89
N LEU A 250 -6.99 1.61 -3.67
CA LEU A 250 -7.64 2.48 -4.64
C LEU A 250 -7.42 3.95 -4.30
N ILE A 251 -7.30 4.77 -5.34
CA ILE A 251 -7.31 6.22 -5.25
C ILE A 251 -8.71 6.70 -5.58
N ARG A 252 -9.28 7.53 -4.70
CA ARG A 252 -10.61 8.11 -4.86
C ARG A 252 -10.57 9.64 -4.84
N ASP A 253 -11.41 10.24 -5.65
CA ASP A 253 -11.65 11.68 -5.63
C ASP A 253 -12.33 12.08 -4.31
N VAL A 254 -11.82 13.13 -3.67
CA VAL A 254 -12.33 13.61 -2.36
C VAL A 254 -13.67 14.32 -2.44
N LYS A 255 -14.10 14.77 -3.65
CA LYS A 255 -15.31 15.57 -3.83
C LYS A 255 -16.52 14.71 -4.18
N ASN A 256 -16.32 13.69 -5.02
CA ASN A 256 -17.41 12.89 -5.57
C ASN A 256 -17.27 11.38 -5.28
N GLY A 257 -16.14 10.95 -4.68
CA GLY A 257 -15.90 9.54 -4.33
C GLY A 257 -15.62 8.63 -5.53
N GLU A 258 -15.37 9.18 -6.73
CA GLU A 258 -15.04 8.42 -7.94
C GLU A 258 -13.69 7.70 -7.78
N ILE A 259 -13.60 6.47 -8.29
CA ILE A 259 -12.34 5.71 -8.33
C ILE A 259 -11.49 6.21 -9.49
N LEU A 260 -10.37 6.84 -9.17
CA LEU A 260 -9.43 7.39 -10.15
C LEU A 260 -8.47 6.35 -10.73
N GLY A 261 -8.28 5.25 -10.00
CA GLY A 261 -7.41 4.13 -10.37
C GLY A 261 -6.91 3.36 -9.16
N LEU A 262 -6.01 2.42 -9.40
CA LEU A 262 -5.22 1.80 -8.35
C LEU A 262 -4.17 2.80 -7.85
N ALA A 263 -3.80 2.73 -6.58
CA ALA A 263 -2.66 3.47 -6.06
C ALA A 263 -1.37 3.06 -6.79
N PRO A 264 -0.40 3.97 -6.95
CA PRO A 264 0.91 3.58 -7.44
C PRO A 264 1.46 2.39 -6.66
N ASN A 265 2.11 1.43 -7.33
CA ASN A 265 2.67 0.25 -6.66
C ASN A 265 3.71 0.66 -5.62
N PHE A 266 3.59 0.13 -4.40
CA PHE A 266 4.43 0.43 -3.24
C PHE A 266 4.67 -0.83 -2.40
N ASP A 267 5.59 -0.76 -1.44
CA ASP A 267 5.93 -1.81 -0.48
C ASP A 267 6.48 -3.09 -1.13
N ASN A 268 7.63 -2.95 -1.81
CA ASN A 268 8.31 -4.02 -2.55
C ASN A 268 9.60 -4.49 -1.85
N ASN A 269 9.80 -4.16 -0.59
CA ASN A 269 11.03 -4.46 0.14
C ASN A 269 11.24 -5.97 0.36
N ILE A 270 10.17 -6.77 0.40
CA ILE A 270 10.22 -8.23 0.58
C ILE A 270 10.07 -8.95 -0.77
N ALA A 271 11.00 -8.68 -1.68
CA ALA A 271 11.02 -9.25 -3.01
C ALA A 271 12.46 -9.56 -3.46
N LEU A 272 12.64 -10.22 -4.59
CA LEU A 272 13.94 -10.52 -5.18
C LEU A 272 14.97 -11.07 -4.17
N ILE A 273 16.06 -10.34 -4.03
CA ILE A 273 17.23 -10.72 -3.23
C ILE A 273 17.04 -10.57 -1.72
N SER A 274 16.04 -9.83 -1.26
CA SER A 274 15.81 -9.61 0.17
C SER A 274 15.46 -10.90 0.93
N ARG A 275 14.99 -11.94 0.24
CA ARG A 275 14.62 -13.24 0.78
C ARG A 275 15.71 -14.29 0.65
N GLY A 276 16.98 -13.91 0.51
CA GLY A 276 18.13 -14.80 0.47
C GLY A 276 18.38 -15.47 -0.89
N TYR A 277 17.82 -14.96 -1.95
CA TYR A 277 18.00 -15.46 -3.32
C TYR A 277 19.46 -15.54 -3.79
N PRO A 278 20.35 -14.56 -3.47
CA PRO A 278 21.74 -14.64 -3.88
C PRO A 278 22.47 -15.89 -3.38
N LYS A 279 21.97 -16.51 -2.31
CA LYS A 279 22.54 -17.75 -1.74
C LYS A 279 21.92 -19.02 -2.32
N ASN A 280 20.81 -18.92 -3.02
CA ASN A 280 20.07 -20.04 -3.59
C ASN A 280 19.64 -19.73 -5.02
N ILE A 281 20.62 -19.70 -5.92
CA ILE A 281 20.43 -19.41 -7.36
C ILE A 281 19.53 -20.44 -8.07
N GLU A 282 19.42 -21.65 -7.51
CA GLU A 282 18.58 -22.73 -8.04
C GLU A 282 17.10 -22.57 -7.67
N ARG A 283 16.80 -21.68 -6.73
CA ARG A 283 15.42 -21.43 -6.33
C ARG A 283 14.69 -20.70 -7.43
N GLN A 284 13.68 -21.35 -7.96
CA GLN A 284 12.85 -20.81 -9.04
C GLN A 284 11.61 -20.11 -8.46
N ASN A 285 11.06 -19.19 -9.23
CA ASN A 285 9.83 -18.47 -8.90
C ASN A 285 8.57 -19.22 -9.35
N ASP A 286 8.60 -20.54 -9.30
CA ASP A 286 7.55 -21.39 -9.91
C ASP A 286 6.17 -21.14 -9.29
N LYS A 287 6.13 -20.87 -7.97
CA LYS A 287 4.84 -20.71 -7.29
C LYS A 287 4.08 -19.45 -7.73
N LEU A 288 4.72 -18.28 -7.76
CA LEU A 288 4.03 -17.06 -8.20
C LEU A 288 3.72 -17.09 -9.69
N ILE A 289 4.60 -17.67 -10.49
CA ILE A 289 4.35 -17.88 -11.91
C ILE A 289 3.13 -18.78 -12.11
N SER A 290 3.04 -19.91 -11.40
CA SER A 290 1.88 -20.81 -11.46
C SER A 290 0.59 -20.12 -11.03
N LEU A 291 0.61 -19.36 -9.92
CA LEU A 291 -0.56 -18.61 -9.45
C LEU A 291 -1.00 -17.54 -10.47
N PHE A 292 -0.05 -16.86 -11.11
CA PHE A 292 -0.35 -15.86 -12.13
C PHE A 292 -0.96 -16.49 -13.39
N ILE A 293 -0.40 -17.62 -13.85
CA ILE A 293 -0.95 -18.36 -15.00
C ILE A 293 -2.36 -18.87 -14.67
N GLU A 294 -2.54 -19.54 -13.52
CA GLU A 294 -3.85 -20.01 -13.07
C GLU A 294 -4.90 -18.86 -13.00
N PHE A 295 -4.48 -17.70 -12.52
CA PHE A 295 -5.34 -16.50 -12.52
C PHE A 295 -5.78 -16.10 -13.94
N LEU A 296 -4.85 -16.10 -14.91
CA LEU A 296 -5.16 -15.74 -16.30
C LEU A 296 -5.98 -16.83 -17.01
N GLU A 297 -5.75 -18.10 -16.68
CA GLU A 297 -6.52 -19.23 -17.24
C GLU A 297 -7.97 -19.24 -16.77
N ASN A 298 -8.18 -18.95 -15.48
CA ASN A 298 -9.50 -18.95 -14.85
C ASN A 298 -10.27 -17.62 -15.04
N ASN A 299 -9.65 -16.60 -15.68
CA ASN A 299 -10.27 -15.29 -15.88
C ASN A 299 -9.94 -14.72 -17.26
N GLU A 300 -10.86 -14.93 -18.22
CA GLU A 300 -10.71 -14.47 -19.58
C GLU A 300 -10.51 -12.95 -19.69
N ASP A 301 -11.23 -12.16 -18.91
CA ASP A 301 -11.07 -10.70 -18.86
C ASP A 301 -9.68 -10.27 -18.41
N ALA A 302 -9.14 -10.94 -17.38
CA ALA A 302 -7.79 -10.67 -16.89
C ALA A 302 -6.74 -11.05 -17.93
N ARG A 303 -6.91 -12.20 -18.56
CA ARG A 303 -6.07 -12.68 -19.67
C ARG A 303 -6.06 -11.70 -20.83
N ASP A 304 -7.24 -11.30 -21.29
CA ASP A 304 -7.40 -10.33 -22.39
C ASP A 304 -6.75 -8.99 -22.05
N CYS A 305 -6.91 -8.54 -20.82
CA CYS A 305 -6.27 -7.33 -20.34
C CYS A 305 -4.74 -7.48 -20.34
N PHE A 306 -4.21 -8.62 -19.83
CA PHE A 306 -2.78 -8.90 -19.81
C PHE A 306 -2.17 -8.94 -21.23
N LEU A 307 -2.81 -9.64 -22.16
CA LEU A 307 -2.34 -9.74 -23.55
C LEU A 307 -2.35 -8.39 -24.30
N LYS A 308 -3.14 -7.42 -23.82
CA LYS A 308 -3.21 -6.06 -24.36
C LYS A 308 -2.31 -5.07 -23.63
N LEU A 309 -1.57 -5.51 -22.60
CA LEU A 309 -0.62 -4.63 -21.89
C LEU A 309 0.47 -4.18 -22.88
N LYS A 310 0.73 -2.89 -22.84
CA LYS A 310 1.83 -2.29 -23.59
C LYS A 310 2.88 -1.84 -22.58
N HIS A 311 4.07 -2.34 -22.74
CA HIS A 311 5.25 -1.91 -21.99
C HIS A 311 6.49 -2.11 -22.87
N PRO A 312 7.61 -1.40 -22.61
CA PRO A 312 8.89 -1.66 -23.24
C PRO A 312 9.31 -3.12 -23.09
N GLU A 313 10.03 -3.63 -24.07
CA GLU A 313 10.58 -5.00 -24.03
C GLU A 313 11.50 -5.17 -22.80
N ILE A 314 11.29 -6.24 -22.06
CA ILE A 314 12.13 -6.59 -20.92
C ILE A 314 13.40 -7.25 -21.46
N THR A 315 14.49 -6.48 -21.47
CA THR A 315 15.80 -6.94 -21.94
C THR A 315 16.82 -6.90 -20.79
N GLU A 316 17.91 -7.66 -20.94
CA GLU A 316 19.04 -7.60 -19.98
C GLU A 316 19.55 -6.17 -19.80
N LYS A 317 19.66 -5.40 -20.88
CA LYS A 317 20.07 -3.99 -20.84
C LYS A 317 19.12 -3.15 -19.97
N LEU A 318 17.83 -3.27 -20.18
CA LEU A 318 16.83 -2.51 -19.39
C LEU A 318 16.95 -2.84 -17.90
N ILE A 319 17.12 -4.10 -17.55
CA ILE A 319 17.29 -4.54 -16.14
C ILE A 319 18.58 -3.98 -15.55
N ILE A 320 19.71 -4.06 -16.29
CA ILE A 320 20.99 -3.51 -15.84
C ILE A 320 20.91 -1.99 -15.65
N ASP A 321 20.32 -1.27 -16.63
CA ASP A 321 20.13 0.19 -16.54
C ASP A 321 19.30 0.58 -15.30
N CYS A 322 18.32 -0.23 -14.91
CA CYS A 322 17.57 -0.03 -13.65
C CYS A 322 18.43 -0.32 -12.41
N CYS A 323 19.22 -1.40 -12.41
CA CYS A 323 20.15 -1.68 -11.32
C CYS A 323 21.17 -0.54 -11.10
N ASP A 324 21.63 0.07 -12.20
CA ASP A 324 22.65 1.15 -12.16
C ASP A 324 22.12 2.46 -11.55
N LYS A 325 20.82 2.66 -11.56
CA LYS A 325 20.16 3.80 -10.89
C LYS A 325 20.06 3.64 -9.39
N VAL A 326 20.17 2.40 -8.88
CA VAL A 326 20.02 2.13 -7.44
C VAL A 326 21.34 2.30 -6.72
N PRO A 327 21.44 3.18 -5.69
CA PRO A 327 22.68 3.42 -4.96
C PRO A 327 22.98 2.33 -3.91
N VAL A 328 22.59 1.10 -4.16
CA VAL A 328 22.82 -0.09 -3.35
C VAL A 328 23.36 -1.19 -4.25
N LYS A 329 24.41 -1.87 -3.84
CA LYS A 329 25.03 -2.93 -4.65
C LYS A 329 24.24 -4.22 -4.59
N ALA A 330 24.06 -4.87 -5.74
CA ALA A 330 23.44 -6.17 -5.87
C ALA A 330 24.10 -6.99 -6.99
N ASP A 331 23.83 -8.29 -7.01
CA ASP A 331 24.25 -9.20 -8.09
C ASP A 331 23.31 -8.98 -9.31
N LYS A 332 23.78 -8.13 -10.25
CA LYS A 332 23.01 -7.77 -11.44
C LYS A 332 22.79 -8.96 -12.38
N ASP A 333 23.78 -9.85 -12.50
CA ASP A 333 23.68 -11.03 -13.35
C ASP A 333 22.61 -11.99 -12.82
N PHE A 334 22.55 -12.15 -11.50
CA PHE A 334 21.48 -12.91 -10.86
C PHE A 334 20.12 -12.29 -11.16
N ILE A 335 19.97 -10.96 -10.96
CA ILE A 335 18.70 -10.26 -11.16
C ILE A 335 18.23 -10.37 -12.61
N CYS A 336 19.15 -10.18 -13.59
CA CYS A 336 18.84 -10.34 -15.00
C CYS A 336 18.34 -11.74 -15.31
N ARG A 337 19.08 -12.78 -14.91
CA ARG A 337 18.66 -14.17 -15.14
C ARG A 337 17.33 -14.48 -14.49
N PHE A 338 17.12 -14.03 -13.27
CA PHE A 338 15.91 -14.30 -12.50
C PHE A 338 14.65 -13.72 -13.20
N ILE A 339 14.69 -12.43 -13.56
CA ILE A 339 13.55 -11.73 -14.18
C ILE A 339 13.31 -12.28 -15.61
N LEU A 340 14.37 -12.48 -16.41
CA LEU A 340 14.23 -12.99 -17.77
C LEU A 340 13.70 -14.43 -17.78
N ASN A 341 14.12 -15.27 -16.84
CA ASN A 341 13.58 -16.63 -16.71
C ASN A 341 12.09 -16.61 -16.35
N ALA A 342 11.69 -15.76 -15.39
CA ALA A 342 10.27 -15.62 -15.03
C ALA A 342 9.44 -15.17 -16.25
N GLN A 343 9.89 -14.15 -16.97
CA GLN A 343 9.23 -13.68 -18.19
C GLN A 343 9.12 -14.80 -19.25
N HIS A 344 10.21 -15.51 -19.50
CA HIS A 344 10.22 -16.60 -20.50
C HIS A 344 9.24 -17.72 -20.12
N GLN A 345 9.16 -18.12 -18.85
CA GLN A 345 8.23 -19.13 -18.39
C GLN A 345 6.77 -18.68 -18.57
N ILE A 346 6.42 -17.46 -18.12
CA ILE A 346 5.07 -16.91 -18.30
C ILE A 346 4.67 -16.93 -19.79
N MET A 347 5.54 -16.43 -20.67
CA MET A 347 5.25 -16.36 -22.10
C MET A 347 5.21 -17.72 -22.79
N ALA A 348 5.94 -18.71 -22.30
CA ALA A 348 5.94 -20.07 -22.82
C ALA A 348 4.61 -20.77 -22.48
N GLU A 349 4.16 -20.71 -21.24
CA GLU A 349 2.89 -21.32 -20.80
C GLU A 349 1.69 -20.74 -21.55
N LEU A 350 1.61 -19.42 -21.69
CA LEU A 350 0.54 -18.75 -22.43
C LEU A 350 0.51 -19.16 -23.92
N LYS A 351 1.68 -19.37 -24.55
CA LYS A 351 1.74 -19.84 -25.94
C LYS A 351 1.32 -21.30 -26.09
N GLN A 352 1.63 -22.16 -25.13
CA GLN A 352 1.23 -23.58 -25.16
C GLN A 352 -0.29 -23.69 -25.04
N GLU A 353 -0.89 -22.94 -24.14
CA GLU A 353 -2.34 -22.92 -23.95
C GLU A 353 -3.10 -22.46 -25.21
N GLN A 354 -2.62 -21.40 -25.87
CA GLN A 354 -3.20 -20.94 -27.14
C GLN A 354 -3.18 -22.02 -28.20
N LYS A 355 -2.07 -22.77 -28.30
CA LYS A 355 -1.97 -23.88 -29.26
C LYS A 355 -2.90 -25.06 -28.96
N MET A 356 -3.16 -25.33 -27.66
CA MET A 356 -4.10 -26.37 -27.26
C MET A 356 -5.56 -25.99 -27.54
N LYS A 357 -5.95 -24.74 -27.32
CA LYS A 357 -7.30 -24.25 -27.65
C LYS A 357 -7.60 -24.34 -29.16
N ILE A 358 -6.65 -23.94 -30.02
CA ILE A 358 -6.79 -24.03 -31.48
C ILE A 358 -6.89 -25.50 -32.01
N ARG A 359 -6.41 -26.50 -31.25
CA ARG A 359 -6.50 -27.91 -31.63
C ARG A 359 -7.80 -28.59 -31.23
N ILE A 360 -8.58 -27.95 -30.33
CA ILE A 360 -9.84 -28.48 -29.79
C ILE A 360 -11.05 -27.88 -30.56
N GLU A 361 -10.88 -26.71 -31.18
CA GLU A 361 -11.82 -26.11 -32.12
C GLU A 361 -11.64 -26.74 -33.54
#